data_f9d3d4532cae34eb4b9d70de5d6b8933
#
_entry.id   f9d3d4532cae34eb4b9d70de5d6b8933
#
_cell.length_a   1.000
_cell.length_b   1.000
_cell.length_c   1.000
_cell.angle_alpha   90.00
_cell.angle_beta   90.00
_cell.angle_gamma   90.00
#
_symmetry.space_group_name_H-M   'P 1'
#
loop_
_entity.id
_entity.type
_entity.pdbx_description
1 polymer ?
#
loop_
_entity_poly.entity_id
_entity_poly.type
_entity_poly.pdbx_seq_one_letter_code
_entity_poly.pdbx_strand_id
1 'polypeptide(L)'
;MKKLLSVFLAFALLLSFVTPAFAYQGAKTADTAAQAEKAHDPATCTDCPVVIVRGMDMMGLYIDKGTENERNAFEFDLGDLLSMLYKGISGAVKAKDIDPFFQAVIDYAANLLDGYAMKENGESKYNVSVAKYPGSAENYPEIWENFDSNSERGMTRACAENLPANHTYLFTYDWSLDPYKVADDIAATVDRAIAESGHDKVSIFCASMGGIMTVAYLTKYGYSKVDRCVFMSSTFCGAQVASDVLTGKIELKADTMYNYFSGLLADATGSNAAVAAFMKTLNSVGAFKLLQRVTDYIVDNYKDEVYERVLIPDFAYMPVLWGLVQPQDYNDAVDFVFGDSAAEHADFLAYGERLQKMMSNRTDLIENMIRDGVKVAIISHYDKPMAPLYESADFTGDGVLETYEMSGYATVAKYGETLGDDYVPAKAEYLSPDRCVDLSTALFPKYTYIIKGAPHVSASYGTDYSNFFLWLATCDGDFYAGVNEDYPQFMLSGVDQHLSKWASRKS
;
A
#
# COMPACT_ATOMS: atom_id res chain seq x y z
N MET A 1 -9.93 -23.17 -28.69
CA MET A 1 -9.29 -23.49 -27.42
C MET A 1 -8.10 -22.59 -27.10
N LYS A 2 -7.03 -22.48 -27.95
CA LYS A 2 -5.87 -21.61 -27.64
C LYS A 2 -6.27 -20.12 -27.47
N LYS A 3 -7.16 -19.59 -28.33
CA LYS A 3 -7.65 -18.19 -28.25
C LYS A 3 -8.56 -17.94 -27.03
N LEU A 4 -9.34 -18.95 -26.55
CA LEU A 4 -10.15 -18.83 -25.34
C LEU A 4 -9.29 -18.80 -24.07
N LEU A 5 -8.19 -19.55 -24.05
CA LEU A 5 -7.23 -19.55 -22.95
C LEU A 5 -6.53 -18.20 -22.83
N SER A 6 -6.20 -17.55 -23.97
CA SER A 6 -5.61 -16.21 -23.99
C SER A 6 -6.55 -15.13 -23.44
N VAL A 7 -7.86 -15.26 -23.70
CA VAL A 7 -8.91 -14.39 -23.17
C VAL A 7 -9.05 -14.56 -21.65
N PHE A 8 -9.00 -15.79 -21.15
CA PHE A 8 -9.07 -16.09 -19.72
C PHE A 8 -7.84 -15.55 -18.96
N LEU A 9 -6.71 -15.51 -19.61
CA LEU A 9 -5.44 -15.03 -19.06
C LEU A 9 -5.34 -13.49 -19.08
N ALA A 10 -5.84 -12.82 -20.12
CA ALA A 10 -5.97 -11.36 -20.14
C ALA A 10 -6.95 -10.86 -19.05
N PHE A 11 -7.96 -11.67 -18.75
CA PHE A 11 -8.89 -11.45 -17.66
C PHE A 11 -8.26 -11.61 -16.27
N ALA A 12 -7.40 -12.60 -16.07
CA ALA A 12 -6.63 -12.76 -14.84
C ALA A 12 -5.69 -11.57 -14.58
N LEU A 13 -5.19 -10.93 -15.65
CA LEU A 13 -4.39 -9.71 -15.56
C LEU A 13 -5.22 -8.49 -15.11
N LEU A 14 -6.42 -8.30 -15.65
CA LEU A 14 -7.34 -7.25 -15.17
C LEU A 14 -7.73 -7.45 -13.71
N LEU A 15 -7.94 -8.71 -13.29
CA LEU A 15 -8.14 -9.03 -11.89
C LEU A 15 -6.92 -8.72 -11.03
N SER A 16 -5.69 -8.76 -11.55
CA SER A 16 -4.49 -8.44 -10.77
C SER A 16 -4.40 -6.97 -10.36
N PHE A 17 -5.04 -6.05 -11.09
CA PHE A 17 -5.20 -4.66 -10.66
C PHE A 17 -6.18 -4.51 -9.47
N VAL A 18 -7.09 -5.46 -9.31
CA VAL A 18 -8.19 -5.41 -8.35
C VAL A 18 -7.95 -6.35 -7.15
N THR A 19 -7.07 -7.34 -7.29
CA THR A 19 -6.86 -8.42 -6.31
C THR A 19 -6.22 -8.03 -4.97
N PRO A 20 -5.46 -6.95 -4.79
CA PRO A 20 -5.11 -6.53 -3.44
C PRO A 20 -6.34 -6.27 -2.57
N ALA A 21 -7.47 -5.85 -3.18
CA ALA A 21 -8.74 -5.61 -2.49
C ALA A 21 -9.59 -6.89 -2.28
N PHE A 22 -9.44 -7.91 -3.15
CA PHE A 22 -10.28 -9.13 -3.10
C PHE A 22 -9.61 -10.36 -2.47
N ALA A 23 -8.29 -10.39 -2.30
CA ALA A 23 -7.56 -11.55 -1.77
C ALA A 23 -7.88 -11.88 -0.30
N TYR A 24 -8.79 -11.16 0.34
CA TYR A 24 -8.97 -11.26 1.78
C TYR A 24 -10.42 -11.41 2.27
N GLN A 25 -11.21 -12.26 1.66
CA GLN A 25 -12.55 -12.67 2.19
C GLN A 25 -12.46 -13.88 3.13
N GLY A 26 -11.57 -13.92 4.13
CA GLY A 26 -11.39 -15.17 4.88
C GLY A 26 -11.07 -15.11 6.37
N ALA A 27 -10.88 -13.97 7.00
CA ALA A 27 -10.61 -13.93 8.43
C ALA A 27 -11.90 -14.01 9.26
N LYS A 28 -12.13 -15.12 9.93
CA LYS A 28 -13.17 -15.24 10.95
C LYS A 28 -12.85 -14.31 12.11
N THR A 29 -13.77 -13.43 12.43
CA THR A 29 -13.73 -12.58 13.63
C THR A 29 -13.78 -13.47 14.88
N ALA A 30 -12.84 -13.26 15.80
CA ALA A 30 -12.94 -13.78 17.16
C ALA A 30 -14.02 -13.01 17.94
N ASP A 31 -14.74 -13.71 18.83
CA ASP A 31 -15.87 -13.20 19.60
C ASP A 31 -15.56 -11.89 20.34
N THR A 32 -16.48 -10.96 20.21
CA THR A 32 -16.50 -9.69 20.95
C THR A 32 -16.83 -9.91 22.41
N ALA A 33 -15.85 -9.74 23.29
CA ALA A 33 -16.11 -9.54 24.72
C ALA A 33 -16.57 -8.08 24.94
N ALA A 34 -17.65 -7.89 25.70
CA ALA A 34 -18.17 -6.57 26.06
C ALA A 34 -17.09 -5.76 26.78
N GLN A 35 -16.79 -4.57 26.28
CA GLN A 35 -15.83 -3.64 26.88
C GLN A 35 -16.40 -3.07 28.19
N ALA A 36 -15.61 -3.21 29.26
CA ALA A 36 -15.81 -2.40 30.46
C ALA A 36 -15.33 -0.97 30.15
N GLU A 37 -16.13 0.06 30.51
CA GLU A 37 -15.69 1.45 30.46
C GLU A 37 -14.35 1.57 31.21
N LYS A 38 -13.26 1.81 30.47
CA LYS A 38 -11.96 2.10 31.06
C LYS A 38 -11.95 3.54 31.52
N ALA A 39 -12.07 3.75 32.83
CA ALA A 39 -11.95 5.06 33.44
C ALA A 39 -10.55 5.64 33.07
N HIS A 40 -10.54 6.82 32.48
CA HIS A 40 -9.34 7.55 32.15
C HIS A 40 -9.14 8.73 33.11
N ASP A 41 -7.95 8.81 33.71
CA ASP A 41 -7.48 9.98 34.43
C ASP A 41 -6.28 10.58 33.70
N PRO A 42 -6.43 11.73 33.00
CA PRO A 42 -5.37 12.36 32.25
C PRO A 42 -4.11 12.68 33.10
N ALA A 43 -4.30 12.88 34.41
CA ALA A 43 -3.19 13.21 35.30
C ALA A 43 -2.24 12.04 35.60
N THR A 44 -2.71 10.81 35.39
CA THR A 44 -1.95 9.58 35.67
C THR A 44 -1.70 8.71 34.44
N CYS A 45 -2.38 8.97 33.33
CA CYS A 45 -2.20 8.24 32.09
C CYS A 45 -0.91 8.66 31.39
N THR A 46 -0.09 7.69 30.99
CA THR A 46 1.15 7.91 30.23
C THR A 46 1.00 7.59 28.74
N ASP A 47 -0.10 6.95 28.34
CA ASP A 47 -0.33 6.51 26.97
C ASP A 47 -0.91 7.65 26.12
N CYS A 48 -0.12 8.17 25.19
CA CYS A 48 -0.60 9.17 24.22
C CYS A 48 -1.70 8.60 23.31
N PRO A 49 -2.70 9.39 22.92
CA PRO A 49 -3.70 8.95 21.95
C PRO A 49 -3.04 8.65 20.60
N VAL A 50 -3.53 7.62 19.93
CA VAL A 50 -3.04 7.14 18.64
C VAL A 50 -3.92 7.66 17.51
N VAL A 51 -3.33 8.39 16.57
CA VAL A 51 -3.97 8.79 15.32
C VAL A 51 -3.49 7.85 14.23
N ILE A 52 -4.38 7.02 13.71
CA ILE A 52 -4.10 6.06 12.64
C ILE A 52 -4.43 6.72 11.30
N VAL A 53 -3.38 7.03 10.53
CA VAL A 53 -3.49 7.59 9.19
C VAL A 53 -3.50 6.40 8.21
N ARG A 54 -4.68 6.10 7.67
CA ARG A 54 -4.86 4.92 6.82
C ARG A 54 -4.15 5.04 5.48
N GLY A 55 -4.00 3.89 4.80
CA GLY A 55 -3.51 3.81 3.43
C GLY A 55 -4.53 4.25 2.38
N MET A 56 -4.21 4.01 1.12
CA MET A 56 -5.12 4.18 0.00
C MET A 56 -6.31 3.23 0.14
N ASP A 57 -7.51 3.77 0.05
CA ASP A 57 -8.75 2.99 0.06
C ASP A 57 -9.52 3.21 -1.23
N MET A 58 -9.28 2.34 -2.21
CA MET A 58 -9.95 2.42 -3.50
C MET A 58 -11.47 2.30 -3.39
N MET A 59 -11.98 1.51 -2.44
CA MET A 59 -13.42 1.29 -2.27
C MET A 59 -14.07 2.30 -1.32
N GLY A 60 -13.29 3.13 -0.65
CA GLY A 60 -13.78 4.11 0.34
C GLY A 60 -14.04 5.50 -0.20
N LEU A 61 -13.91 5.74 -1.50
CA LEU A 61 -14.28 7.00 -2.14
C LEU A 61 -15.72 6.92 -2.68
N TYR A 62 -16.52 7.91 -2.31
CA TYR A 62 -17.92 8.03 -2.72
C TYR A 62 -18.11 9.31 -3.54
N ILE A 63 -18.83 9.21 -4.63
CA ILE A 63 -19.27 10.34 -5.43
C ILE A 63 -20.66 10.73 -4.96
N ASP A 64 -20.91 12.03 -4.76
CA ASP A 64 -22.18 12.63 -4.35
C ASP A 64 -22.79 11.98 -3.07
N LYS A 65 -21.92 11.64 -2.09
CA LYS A 65 -22.31 10.98 -0.85
C LYS A 65 -23.43 11.73 -0.12
N GLY A 66 -24.45 10.97 0.34
CA GLY A 66 -25.60 11.52 1.03
C GLY A 66 -26.69 12.09 0.13
N THR A 67 -26.57 11.92 -1.20
CA THR A 67 -27.60 12.30 -2.17
C THR A 67 -28.24 11.08 -2.83
N GLU A 68 -29.28 11.28 -3.62
CA GLU A 68 -29.91 10.22 -4.44
C GLU A 68 -28.97 9.69 -5.56
N ASN A 69 -27.90 10.41 -5.86
CA ASN A 69 -26.90 10.04 -6.86
C ASN A 69 -25.63 9.44 -6.24
N GLU A 70 -25.67 9.07 -4.95
CA GLU A 70 -24.51 8.47 -4.29
C GLU A 70 -24.12 7.17 -4.99
N ARG A 71 -22.82 7.07 -5.33
CA ARG A 71 -22.20 5.85 -5.82
C ARG A 71 -20.75 5.75 -5.33
N ASN A 72 -20.19 4.55 -5.32
CA ASN A 72 -18.75 4.39 -5.11
C ASN A 72 -17.98 4.95 -6.32
N ALA A 73 -16.79 5.52 -6.07
CA ALA A 73 -15.89 5.92 -7.15
C ALA A 73 -15.37 4.69 -7.93
N PHE A 74 -15.30 3.53 -7.27
CA PHE A 74 -14.94 2.25 -7.86
C PHE A 74 -16.08 1.25 -7.64
N GLU A 75 -16.80 0.93 -8.71
CA GLU A 75 -17.90 -0.05 -8.67
C GLU A 75 -17.57 -1.22 -9.58
N PHE A 76 -17.17 -2.34 -9.00
CA PHE A 76 -16.99 -3.57 -9.72
C PHE A 76 -18.31 -4.37 -9.76
N ASP A 77 -18.84 -4.59 -10.95
CA ASP A 77 -20.00 -5.46 -11.18
C ASP A 77 -19.63 -6.65 -12.06
N LEU A 78 -19.93 -7.86 -11.57
CA LEU A 78 -19.64 -9.09 -12.31
C LEU A 78 -20.45 -9.21 -13.59
N GLY A 79 -21.68 -8.65 -13.62
CA GLY A 79 -22.54 -8.63 -14.81
C GLY A 79 -21.95 -7.78 -15.92
N ASP A 80 -21.43 -6.60 -15.58
CA ASP A 80 -20.76 -5.70 -16.53
C ASP A 80 -19.50 -6.35 -17.10
N LEU A 81 -18.72 -7.01 -16.24
CA LEU A 81 -17.56 -7.77 -16.65
C LEU A 81 -17.91 -8.90 -17.64
N LEU A 82 -18.92 -9.71 -17.32
CA LEU A 82 -19.38 -10.77 -18.21
C LEU A 82 -19.96 -10.20 -19.53
N SER A 83 -20.63 -9.05 -19.47
CA SER A 83 -21.13 -8.33 -20.65
C SER A 83 -19.97 -7.85 -21.54
N MET A 84 -18.92 -7.29 -20.96
CA MET A 84 -17.70 -6.89 -21.67
C MET A 84 -17.04 -8.10 -22.36
N LEU A 85 -16.84 -9.21 -21.63
CA LEU A 85 -16.28 -10.44 -22.19
C LEU A 85 -17.10 -10.96 -23.38
N TYR A 86 -18.43 -10.99 -23.22
CA TYR A 86 -19.32 -11.44 -24.30
C TYR A 86 -19.24 -10.53 -25.54
N LYS A 87 -19.29 -9.21 -25.34
CA LYS A 87 -19.19 -8.21 -26.43
C LYS A 87 -17.84 -8.30 -27.14
N GLY A 88 -16.74 -8.34 -26.38
CA GLY A 88 -15.39 -8.43 -26.90
C GLY A 88 -15.17 -9.71 -27.70
N ILE A 89 -15.52 -10.89 -27.15
CA ILE A 89 -15.38 -12.17 -27.83
C ILE A 89 -16.23 -12.23 -29.08
N SER A 90 -17.51 -11.83 -29.00
CA SER A 90 -18.41 -11.85 -30.15
C SER A 90 -17.97 -10.88 -31.26
N GLY A 91 -17.44 -9.72 -30.87
CA GLY A 91 -16.84 -8.76 -31.78
C GLY A 91 -15.62 -9.34 -32.52
N ALA A 92 -14.68 -9.90 -31.77
CA ALA A 92 -13.47 -10.53 -32.29
C ALA A 92 -13.79 -11.69 -33.29
N VAL A 93 -14.80 -12.52 -32.96
CA VAL A 93 -15.23 -13.62 -33.83
C VAL A 93 -15.83 -13.08 -35.13
N LYS A 94 -16.69 -12.04 -35.06
CA LYS A 94 -17.31 -11.42 -36.22
C LYS A 94 -16.30 -10.73 -37.13
N ALA A 95 -15.39 -9.97 -36.53
CA ALA A 95 -14.34 -9.27 -37.25
C ALA A 95 -13.24 -10.21 -37.79
N LYS A 96 -13.12 -11.41 -37.24
CA LYS A 96 -11.97 -12.33 -37.40
C LYS A 96 -10.65 -11.70 -36.97
N ASP A 97 -10.74 -10.78 -36.02
CA ASP A 97 -9.67 -9.98 -35.45
C ASP A 97 -9.79 -9.93 -33.94
N ILE A 98 -8.67 -9.76 -33.21
CA ILE A 98 -8.64 -9.67 -31.76
C ILE A 98 -8.91 -8.26 -31.25
N ASP A 99 -8.72 -7.22 -32.08
CA ASP A 99 -8.87 -5.82 -31.71
C ASP A 99 -10.20 -5.49 -31.01
N PRO A 100 -11.39 -5.94 -31.49
CA PRO A 100 -12.64 -5.65 -30.80
C PRO A 100 -12.70 -6.19 -29.36
N PHE A 101 -11.92 -7.21 -29.05
CA PHE A 101 -11.81 -7.71 -27.69
C PHE A 101 -11.00 -6.75 -26.81
N PHE A 102 -9.83 -6.33 -27.28
CA PHE A 102 -9.01 -5.39 -26.51
C PHE A 102 -9.66 -4.03 -26.37
N GLN A 103 -10.35 -3.54 -27.38
CA GLN A 103 -11.17 -2.32 -27.28
C GLN A 103 -12.22 -2.44 -26.18
N ALA A 104 -12.94 -3.57 -26.11
CA ALA A 104 -13.93 -3.78 -25.05
C ALA A 104 -13.29 -3.83 -23.65
N VAL A 105 -12.06 -4.34 -23.53
CA VAL A 105 -11.28 -4.35 -22.27
C VAL A 105 -10.86 -2.94 -21.86
N ILE A 106 -10.36 -2.14 -22.81
CA ILE A 106 -9.95 -0.74 -22.55
C ILE A 106 -11.16 0.11 -22.17
N ASP A 107 -12.28 -0.03 -22.91
CA ASP A 107 -13.55 0.65 -22.58
C ASP A 107 -14.03 0.30 -21.16
N TYR A 108 -13.94 -0.97 -20.79
CA TYR A 108 -14.34 -1.42 -19.46
C TYR A 108 -13.42 -0.84 -18.38
N ALA A 109 -12.11 -0.87 -18.59
CA ALA A 109 -11.13 -0.32 -17.65
C ALA A 109 -11.32 1.19 -17.45
N ALA A 110 -11.50 1.95 -18.54
CA ALA A 110 -11.77 3.38 -18.50
C ALA A 110 -13.05 3.69 -17.72
N ASN A 111 -14.13 2.93 -17.94
CA ASN A 111 -15.38 3.13 -17.21
C ASN A 111 -15.26 2.75 -15.71
N LEU A 112 -14.53 1.68 -15.40
CA LEU A 112 -14.32 1.20 -14.03
C LEU A 112 -13.53 2.22 -13.19
N LEU A 113 -12.58 2.93 -13.81
CA LEU A 113 -11.67 3.87 -13.15
C LEU A 113 -12.11 5.33 -13.27
N ASP A 114 -13.12 5.66 -14.11
CA ASP A 114 -13.59 7.05 -14.35
C ASP A 114 -13.94 7.79 -13.04
N GLY A 115 -14.38 7.06 -12.00
CA GLY A 115 -14.65 7.67 -10.69
C GLY A 115 -13.43 8.30 -10.01
N TYR A 116 -12.23 7.96 -10.44
CA TYR A 116 -10.96 8.56 -9.98
C TYR A 116 -10.46 9.68 -10.88
N ALA A 117 -11.16 9.96 -11.99
CA ALA A 117 -10.71 10.93 -12.97
C ALA A 117 -10.50 12.32 -12.35
N MET A 118 -9.38 12.94 -12.74
CA MET A 118 -8.94 14.24 -12.26
C MET A 118 -9.08 15.30 -13.35
N LYS A 119 -9.18 16.54 -12.95
CA LYS A 119 -9.01 17.71 -13.82
C LYS A 119 -7.53 18.05 -13.94
N GLU A 120 -7.16 18.75 -14.98
CA GLU A 120 -5.77 19.17 -15.23
C GLU A 120 -5.16 20.04 -14.10
N ASN A 121 -6.00 20.61 -13.24
CA ASN A 121 -5.57 21.38 -12.08
C ASN A 121 -5.35 20.55 -10.81
N GLY A 122 -5.46 19.23 -10.89
CA GLY A 122 -5.28 18.31 -9.75
C GLY A 122 -6.49 18.23 -8.81
N GLU A 123 -7.66 18.69 -9.23
CA GLU A 123 -8.92 18.49 -8.50
C GLU A 123 -9.67 17.28 -9.07
N SER A 124 -10.45 16.59 -8.24
CA SER A 124 -11.33 15.54 -8.72
C SER A 124 -12.34 16.09 -9.74
N LYS A 125 -12.62 15.32 -10.78
CA LYS A 125 -13.68 15.59 -11.76
C LYS A 125 -15.06 15.53 -11.12
N TYR A 126 -15.21 14.76 -10.05
CA TYR A 126 -16.45 14.51 -9.33
C TYR A 126 -16.44 15.13 -7.93
N ASN A 127 -17.62 15.20 -7.31
CA ASN A 127 -17.78 15.58 -5.91
C ASN A 127 -17.47 14.36 -5.01
N VAL A 128 -16.18 14.14 -4.73
CA VAL A 128 -15.69 12.99 -4.00
C VAL A 128 -15.68 13.25 -2.50
N SER A 129 -16.04 12.23 -1.72
CA SER A 129 -15.94 12.24 -0.26
C SER A 129 -15.65 10.84 0.29
N VAL A 130 -15.28 10.77 1.58
CA VAL A 130 -14.99 9.54 2.30
C VAL A 130 -15.92 9.39 3.51
N ALA A 131 -16.02 8.19 4.06
CA ALA A 131 -16.60 8.01 5.38
C ALA A 131 -15.72 8.71 6.41
N LYS A 132 -16.31 9.50 7.30
CA LYS A 132 -15.62 10.22 8.38
C LYS A 132 -16.02 9.64 9.72
N TYR A 133 -15.06 9.49 10.62
CA TYR A 133 -15.22 9.00 11.97
C TYR A 133 -14.76 10.08 12.96
N PRO A 134 -15.61 11.09 13.22
CA PRO A 134 -15.24 12.20 14.11
C PRO A 134 -15.24 11.74 15.56
N GLY A 135 -14.08 11.82 16.23
CA GLY A 135 -13.89 11.35 17.60
C GLY A 135 -13.18 10.01 17.68
N SER A 136 -13.21 9.42 18.88
CA SER A 136 -12.51 8.15 19.12
C SER A 136 -13.14 6.97 18.39
N ALA A 137 -12.29 6.09 17.86
CA ALA A 137 -12.67 4.92 17.07
C ALA A 137 -13.55 3.93 17.85
N GLU A 138 -13.46 3.90 19.16
CA GLU A 138 -14.28 3.04 20.04
C GLU A 138 -15.79 3.30 19.90
N ASN A 139 -16.17 4.48 19.40
CA ASN A 139 -17.56 4.83 19.13
C ASN A 139 -18.06 4.29 17.77
N TYR A 140 -17.21 3.64 16.99
CA TYR A 140 -17.45 3.18 15.64
C TYR A 140 -16.99 1.73 15.46
N PRO A 141 -17.63 0.74 16.12
CA PRO A 141 -17.19 -0.66 16.06
C PRO A 141 -17.17 -1.24 14.64
N GLU A 142 -17.98 -0.69 13.74
CA GLU A 142 -17.98 -1.07 12.32
C GLU A 142 -16.61 -0.91 11.65
N ILE A 143 -15.73 -0.05 12.17
CA ILE A 143 -14.39 0.16 11.63
C ILE A 143 -13.55 -1.13 11.63
N TRP A 144 -13.76 -2.01 12.61
CA TRP A 144 -13.01 -3.27 12.71
C TRP A 144 -13.88 -4.53 12.54
N GLU A 145 -15.18 -4.41 12.44
CA GLU A 145 -16.08 -5.53 12.16
C GLU A 145 -16.08 -5.90 10.68
N ASN A 146 -15.87 -4.92 9.80
CA ASN A 146 -15.84 -5.09 8.35
C ASN A 146 -14.48 -4.69 7.76
N PHE A 147 -13.83 -5.63 7.04
CA PHE A 147 -12.57 -5.36 6.35
C PHE A 147 -12.69 -4.27 5.28
N ASP A 148 -13.80 -4.25 4.54
CA ASP A 148 -14.02 -3.27 3.47
C ASP A 148 -14.11 -1.83 4.00
N SER A 149 -14.39 -1.68 5.29
CA SER A 149 -14.43 -0.38 5.96
C SER A 149 -13.06 0.10 6.44
N ASN A 150 -12.10 -0.80 6.69
CA ASN A 150 -10.79 -0.44 7.24
C ASN A 150 -9.73 -1.53 7.04
N SER A 151 -8.75 -1.28 6.17
CA SER A 151 -7.58 -2.15 5.97
C SER A 151 -6.63 -2.20 7.17
N GLU A 152 -6.69 -1.20 8.06
CA GLU A 152 -5.94 -1.10 9.31
C GLU A 152 -6.73 -1.59 10.53
N ARG A 153 -7.80 -2.37 10.34
CA ARG A 153 -8.74 -2.80 11.39
C ARG A 153 -8.07 -3.51 12.57
N GLY A 154 -7.07 -4.35 12.33
CA GLY A 154 -6.34 -5.06 13.40
C GLY A 154 -5.59 -4.09 14.31
N MET A 155 -4.88 -3.14 13.71
CA MET A 155 -4.16 -2.08 14.41
C MET A 155 -5.14 -1.14 15.15
N THR A 156 -6.23 -0.72 14.48
CA THR A 156 -7.24 0.15 15.06
C THR A 156 -7.92 -0.53 16.25
N ARG A 157 -8.32 -1.80 16.09
CA ARG A 157 -8.92 -2.60 17.13
C ARG A 157 -7.99 -2.80 18.32
N ALA A 158 -6.72 -3.13 18.07
CA ALA A 158 -5.74 -3.33 19.14
C ALA A 158 -5.61 -2.09 20.03
N CYS A 159 -5.57 -0.90 19.43
CA CYS A 159 -5.54 0.36 20.16
C CYS A 159 -6.89 0.65 20.85
N ALA A 160 -8.02 0.59 20.14
CA ALA A 160 -9.33 0.93 20.69
C ALA A 160 -9.77 0.01 21.84
N GLU A 161 -9.42 -1.29 21.79
CA GLU A 161 -9.76 -2.24 22.85
C GLU A 161 -8.83 -2.17 24.07
N ASN A 162 -7.61 -1.65 23.95
CA ASN A 162 -6.60 -1.74 25.00
C ASN A 162 -6.14 -0.38 25.56
N LEU A 163 -6.21 0.71 24.79
CA LEU A 163 -5.92 2.05 25.29
C LEU A 163 -7.11 2.61 26.06
N PRO A 164 -6.91 3.66 26.89
CA PRO A 164 -8.00 4.36 27.55
C PRO A 164 -9.01 4.96 26.56
N ALA A 165 -10.20 5.35 27.07
CA ALA A 165 -11.19 6.06 26.26
C ALA A 165 -10.61 7.34 25.64
N ASN A 166 -11.07 7.69 24.43
CA ASN A 166 -10.59 8.83 23.66
C ASN A 166 -9.09 8.77 23.29
N HIS A 167 -8.56 7.55 23.14
CA HIS A 167 -7.14 7.36 22.77
C HIS A 167 -6.92 6.71 21.41
N THR A 168 -7.94 6.46 20.61
CA THR A 168 -7.77 5.88 19.27
C THR A 168 -8.59 6.63 18.25
N TYR A 169 -7.94 7.14 17.21
CA TYR A 169 -8.58 7.94 16.15
C TYR A 169 -8.21 7.36 14.79
N LEU A 170 -9.20 6.97 13.98
CA LEU A 170 -8.99 6.58 12.59
C LEU A 170 -9.16 7.80 11.69
N PHE A 171 -8.10 8.20 11.04
CA PHE A 171 -8.13 9.29 10.07
C PHE A 171 -8.31 8.76 8.65
N THR A 172 -9.43 9.12 8.03
CA THR A 172 -9.82 8.81 6.65
C THR A 172 -9.78 10.04 5.79
N TYR A 173 -9.36 9.91 4.55
CA TYR A 173 -9.16 11.03 3.62
C TYR A 173 -9.34 10.59 2.18
N ASP A 174 -9.60 11.55 1.29
CA ASP A 174 -9.51 11.33 -0.15
C ASP A 174 -8.02 11.23 -0.53
N TRP A 175 -7.61 10.04 -0.90
CA TRP A 175 -6.22 9.70 -1.17
C TRP A 175 -5.69 10.28 -2.49
N SER A 176 -6.57 10.75 -3.38
CA SER A 176 -6.18 11.35 -4.65
C SER A 176 -5.67 12.79 -4.52
N LEU A 177 -5.94 13.43 -3.37
CA LEU A 177 -5.65 14.85 -3.15
C LEU A 177 -4.16 15.14 -2.90
N ASP A 178 -3.85 16.44 -2.96
CA ASP A 178 -2.57 16.96 -2.52
C ASP A 178 -2.28 16.66 -1.04
N PRO A 179 -1.17 15.96 -0.70
CA PRO A 179 -0.80 15.64 0.67
C PRO A 179 -0.76 16.85 1.61
N TYR A 180 -0.47 18.04 1.14
CA TYR A 180 -0.49 19.26 1.98
C TYR A 180 -1.92 19.72 2.34
N LYS A 181 -2.93 19.42 1.52
CA LYS A 181 -4.34 19.61 1.89
C LYS A 181 -4.77 18.59 2.94
N VAL A 182 -4.38 17.33 2.74
CA VAL A 182 -4.65 16.25 3.70
C VAL A 182 -3.96 16.52 5.05
N ALA A 183 -2.78 17.12 5.05
CA ALA A 183 -2.05 17.52 6.26
C ALA A 183 -2.87 18.49 7.16
N ASP A 184 -3.72 19.33 6.61
CA ASP A 184 -4.59 20.22 7.39
C ASP A 184 -5.64 19.41 8.18
N ASP A 185 -6.22 18.40 7.55
CA ASP A 185 -7.19 17.51 8.19
C ASP A 185 -6.52 16.60 9.24
N ILE A 186 -5.28 16.15 9.00
CA ILE A 186 -4.48 15.43 10.03
C ILE A 186 -4.25 16.34 11.22
N ALA A 187 -3.86 17.61 11.01
CA ALA A 187 -3.63 18.57 12.10
C ALA A 187 -4.89 18.77 12.93
N ALA A 188 -6.04 18.91 12.29
CA ALA A 188 -7.32 19.04 13.00
C ALA A 188 -7.67 17.78 13.81
N THR A 189 -7.33 16.59 13.32
CA THR A 189 -7.53 15.32 14.03
C THR A 189 -6.57 15.20 15.20
N VAL A 190 -5.31 15.57 15.05
CA VAL A 190 -4.31 15.63 16.13
C VAL A 190 -4.76 16.58 17.23
N ASP A 191 -5.22 17.78 16.88
CA ASP A 191 -5.70 18.77 17.85
C ASP A 191 -6.94 18.28 18.63
N ARG A 192 -7.84 17.57 17.93
CA ARG A 192 -8.99 16.95 18.58
C ARG A 192 -8.57 15.83 19.53
N ALA A 193 -7.67 14.92 19.10
CA ALA A 193 -7.18 13.84 19.93
C ALA A 193 -6.52 14.35 21.22
N ILE A 194 -5.73 15.41 21.12
CA ILE A 194 -5.13 16.11 22.27
C ILE A 194 -6.23 16.68 23.19
N ALA A 195 -7.20 17.40 22.64
CA ALA A 195 -8.24 18.05 23.42
C ALA A 195 -9.16 17.04 24.13
N GLU A 196 -9.54 15.92 23.46
CA GLU A 196 -10.45 14.91 23.99
C GLU A 196 -9.76 13.97 25.00
N SER A 197 -8.47 13.66 24.80
CA SER A 197 -7.69 12.79 25.69
C SER A 197 -7.08 13.55 26.89
N GLY A 198 -6.90 14.86 26.78
CA GLY A 198 -6.21 15.67 27.78
C GLY A 198 -4.69 15.55 27.77
N HIS A 199 -4.10 14.92 26.76
CA HIS A 199 -2.65 14.84 26.56
C HIS A 199 -2.11 16.02 25.73
N ASP A 200 -0.80 16.27 25.80
CA ASP A 200 -0.14 17.32 25.02
C ASP A 200 0.38 16.82 23.66
N LYS A 201 0.44 15.50 23.46
CA LYS A 201 0.99 14.85 22.27
C LYS A 201 0.14 13.67 21.84
N VAL A 202 0.35 13.24 20.60
CA VAL A 202 -0.22 12.04 20.00
C VAL A 202 0.85 11.08 19.51
N SER A 203 0.50 9.82 19.34
CA SER A 203 1.21 8.85 18.54
C SER A 203 0.58 8.84 17.14
N ILE A 204 1.39 8.91 16.07
CA ILE A 204 0.91 8.78 14.68
C ILE A 204 1.32 7.42 14.16
N PHE A 205 0.34 6.61 13.76
CA PHE A 205 0.54 5.33 13.10
C PHE A 205 0.04 5.46 11.66
N CYS A 206 0.94 5.43 10.68
CA CYS A 206 0.57 5.55 9.28
C CYS A 206 0.85 4.26 8.52
N ALA A 207 -0.07 3.88 7.65
CA ALA A 207 0.07 2.71 6.80
C ALA A 207 0.08 3.11 5.32
N SER A 208 0.86 2.40 4.50
CA SER A 208 0.83 2.56 3.04
C SER A 208 0.98 4.03 2.61
N MET A 209 0.07 4.52 1.77
CA MET A 209 0.01 5.93 1.31
C MET A 209 -0.15 6.94 2.47
N GLY A 210 -0.63 6.51 3.65
CA GLY A 210 -0.64 7.34 4.85
C GLY A 210 0.74 7.86 5.24
N GLY A 211 1.81 7.21 4.77
CA GLY A 211 3.19 7.65 5.01
C GLY A 211 3.50 9.00 4.39
N ILE A 212 3.24 9.21 3.10
CA ILE A 212 3.48 10.51 2.45
C ILE A 212 2.57 11.60 3.04
N MET A 213 1.33 11.26 3.43
CA MET A 213 0.42 12.19 4.08
C MET A 213 0.96 12.63 5.46
N THR A 214 1.53 11.69 6.21
CA THR A 214 2.17 11.97 7.50
C THR A 214 3.43 12.81 7.32
N VAL A 215 4.27 12.52 6.31
CA VAL A 215 5.44 13.37 6.00
C VAL A 215 5.01 14.79 5.64
N ALA A 216 3.91 14.96 4.91
CA ALA A 216 3.35 16.28 4.60
C ALA A 216 2.88 17.03 5.86
N TYR A 217 2.19 16.35 6.77
CA TYR A 217 1.79 16.90 8.06
C TYR A 217 3.02 17.35 8.88
N LEU A 218 3.99 16.46 9.05
CA LEU A 218 5.22 16.76 9.80
C LEU A 218 6.03 17.91 9.18
N THR A 219 6.06 17.99 7.85
CA THR A 219 6.75 19.09 7.14
C THR A 219 6.03 20.42 7.35
N LYS A 220 4.70 20.44 7.33
CA LYS A 220 3.89 21.66 7.41
C LYS A 220 3.71 22.17 8.83
N TYR A 221 3.48 21.28 9.79
CA TYR A 221 3.11 21.61 11.16
C TYR A 221 4.20 21.32 12.20
N GLY A 222 5.28 20.64 11.78
CA GLY A 222 6.31 20.14 12.70
C GLY A 222 5.84 18.96 13.54
N TYR A 223 6.69 18.55 14.48
CA TYR A 223 6.47 17.35 15.29
C TYR A 223 6.38 17.64 16.81
N SER A 224 6.19 18.89 17.21
CA SER A 224 6.10 19.26 18.63
C SER A 224 4.95 18.57 19.38
N LYS A 225 3.87 18.23 18.67
CA LYS A 225 2.71 17.50 19.16
C LYS A 225 2.80 15.97 18.96
N VAL A 226 3.96 15.44 18.57
CA VAL A 226 4.14 14.01 18.28
C VAL A 226 5.04 13.37 19.32
N ASP A 227 4.57 12.32 19.99
CA ASP A 227 5.36 11.47 20.90
C ASP A 227 6.07 10.37 20.11
N ARG A 228 5.34 9.73 19.20
CA ARG A 228 5.88 8.67 18.34
C ARG A 228 5.28 8.68 16.95
N CYS A 229 6.06 8.15 15.99
CA CYS A 229 5.64 8.01 14.60
C CYS A 229 6.01 6.61 14.10
N VAL A 230 5.00 5.82 13.72
CA VAL A 230 5.15 4.45 13.22
C VAL A 230 4.76 4.42 11.75
N PHE A 231 5.71 4.05 10.89
CA PHE A 231 5.53 3.89 9.45
C PHE A 231 5.38 2.40 9.14
N MET A 232 4.18 1.95 8.78
CA MET A 232 3.89 0.54 8.49
C MET A 232 3.59 0.32 7.03
N SER A 233 4.35 -0.53 6.34
CA SER A 233 4.20 -0.76 4.89
C SER A 233 4.02 0.56 4.14
N SER A 234 4.90 1.51 4.40
CA SER A 234 4.62 2.94 4.19
C SER A 234 5.36 3.51 3.00
N THR A 235 4.74 4.44 2.32
CA THR A 235 5.31 5.20 1.19
C THR A 235 6.15 6.41 1.65
N PHE A 236 6.70 6.40 2.85
CA PHE A 236 7.50 7.54 3.34
C PHE A 236 8.78 7.80 2.50
N CYS A 237 9.19 6.81 1.71
CA CYS A 237 10.27 6.95 0.71
C CYS A 237 9.77 6.89 -0.74
N GLY A 238 8.48 7.12 -0.98
CA GLY A 238 7.88 6.99 -2.30
C GLY A 238 7.46 5.55 -2.62
N ALA A 239 7.21 5.27 -3.90
CA ALA A 239 6.86 3.96 -4.40
C ALA A 239 7.34 3.82 -5.86
N GLN A 240 8.15 2.81 -6.16
CA GLN A 240 8.69 2.60 -7.51
C GLN A 240 7.58 2.36 -8.55
N VAL A 241 6.48 1.71 -8.15
CA VAL A 241 5.31 1.54 -9.01
C VAL A 241 4.76 2.86 -9.56
N ALA A 242 4.81 3.95 -8.80
CA ALA A 242 4.40 5.27 -9.29
C ALA A 242 5.38 5.79 -10.36
N SER A 243 6.68 5.59 -10.16
CA SER A 243 7.70 5.90 -11.17
C SER A 243 7.47 5.10 -12.44
N ASP A 244 7.32 3.78 -12.35
CA ASP A 244 7.17 2.90 -13.51
C ASP A 244 5.91 3.24 -14.33
N VAL A 245 4.79 3.50 -13.66
CA VAL A 245 3.56 3.91 -14.33
C VAL A 245 3.71 5.27 -15.02
N LEU A 246 4.23 6.29 -14.31
CA LEU A 246 4.32 7.65 -14.85
C LEU A 246 5.50 7.85 -15.81
N THR A 247 6.44 6.90 -15.92
CA THR A 247 7.49 6.88 -16.95
C THR A 247 7.21 5.91 -18.11
N GLY A 248 6.01 5.31 -18.13
CA GLY A 248 5.63 4.40 -19.20
C GLY A 248 6.33 3.04 -19.17
N LYS A 249 6.90 2.63 -18.05
CA LYS A 249 7.60 1.35 -17.88
C LYS A 249 6.65 0.20 -17.49
N ILE A 250 5.53 0.08 -18.20
CA ILE A 250 4.65 -1.09 -18.02
C ILE A 250 5.29 -2.27 -18.74
N GLU A 251 5.53 -3.33 -17.99
CA GLU A 251 6.13 -4.57 -18.48
C GLU A 251 5.42 -5.78 -17.85
N LEU A 252 5.30 -6.85 -18.64
CA LEU A 252 4.67 -8.10 -18.21
C LEU A 252 5.62 -9.25 -18.52
N LYS A 253 6.26 -9.80 -17.47
CA LYS A 253 7.20 -10.91 -17.59
C LYS A 253 6.56 -12.24 -17.17
N ALA A 254 6.84 -13.32 -17.91
CA ALA A 254 6.32 -14.66 -17.62
C ALA A 254 6.70 -15.15 -16.21
N ASP A 255 7.91 -14.86 -15.78
CA ASP A 255 8.43 -15.32 -14.50
C ASP A 255 7.81 -14.54 -13.34
N THR A 256 7.64 -13.22 -13.48
CA THR A 256 6.95 -12.40 -12.46
C THR A 256 5.47 -12.77 -12.37
N MET A 257 4.80 -13.04 -13.49
CA MET A 257 3.44 -13.57 -13.51
C MET A 257 3.33 -14.93 -12.83
N TYR A 258 4.27 -15.83 -13.09
CA TYR A 258 4.32 -17.13 -12.42
C TYR A 258 4.45 -16.97 -10.90
N ASN A 259 5.36 -16.14 -10.44
CA ASN A 259 5.60 -15.88 -9.02
C ASN A 259 4.36 -15.28 -8.35
N TYR A 260 3.77 -14.25 -8.97
CA TYR A 260 2.61 -13.56 -8.44
C TYR A 260 1.38 -14.48 -8.29
N PHE A 261 1.01 -15.21 -9.36
CA PHE A 261 -0.14 -16.13 -9.29
C PHE A 261 0.12 -17.32 -8.37
N SER A 262 1.36 -17.78 -8.26
CA SER A 262 1.73 -18.83 -7.30
C SER A 262 1.55 -18.33 -5.85
N GLY A 263 1.95 -17.10 -5.56
CA GLY A 263 1.77 -16.47 -4.26
C GLY A 263 0.31 -16.28 -3.89
N LEU A 264 -0.48 -15.68 -4.79
CA LEU A 264 -1.93 -15.47 -4.58
C LEU A 264 -2.68 -16.79 -4.29
N LEU A 265 -2.42 -17.82 -5.09
CA LEU A 265 -3.08 -19.12 -4.90
C LEU A 265 -2.63 -19.81 -3.62
N ALA A 266 -1.36 -19.66 -3.22
CA ALA A 266 -0.85 -20.18 -1.96
C ALA A 266 -1.53 -19.53 -0.76
N ASP A 267 -1.66 -18.23 -0.77
CA ASP A 267 -2.32 -17.44 0.28
C ASP A 267 -3.83 -17.79 0.36
N ALA A 268 -4.50 -17.93 -0.79
CA ALA A 268 -5.93 -18.25 -0.84
C ALA A 268 -6.27 -19.67 -0.38
N THR A 269 -5.39 -20.65 -0.61
CA THR A 269 -5.69 -22.07 -0.34
C THR A 269 -5.07 -22.62 0.94
N GLY A 270 -4.13 -21.89 1.55
CA GLY A 270 -3.36 -22.35 2.72
C GLY A 270 -2.53 -23.62 2.46
N SER A 271 -2.43 -24.06 1.20
CA SER A 271 -1.78 -25.31 0.78
C SER A 271 -0.72 -25.06 -0.28
N ASN A 272 0.49 -24.74 0.16
CA ASN A 272 1.59 -24.40 -0.74
C ASN A 272 2.00 -25.57 -1.67
N ALA A 273 1.94 -26.83 -1.22
CA ALA A 273 2.46 -27.97 -2.00
C ALA A 273 1.60 -28.30 -3.23
N ALA A 274 0.29 -28.31 -3.10
CA ALA A 274 -0.62 -28.62 -4.22
C ALA A 274 -0.63 -27.48 -5.24
N VAL A 275 -0.63 -26.25 -4.77
CA VAL A 275 -0.54 -25.04 -5.60
C VAL A 275 0.78 -25.00 -6.35
N ALA A 276 1.90 -25.21 -5.66
CA ALA A 276 3.22 -25.26 -6.30
C ALA A 276 3.30 -26.35 -7.39
N ALA A 277 2.72 -27.54 -7.14
CA ALA A 277 2.66 -28.62 -8.12
C ALA A 277 1.80 -28.25 -9.34
N PHE A 278 0.64 -27.61 -9.12
CA PHE A 278 -0.25 -27.13 -10.18
C PHE A 278 0.43 -26.05 -11.03
N MET A 279 1.00 -25.01 -10.40
CA MET A 279 1.68 -23.92 -11.07
C MET A 279 2.91 -24.41 -11.84
N LYS A 280 3.70 -25.33 -11.26
CA LYS A 280 4.81 -26.00 -11.94
C LYS A 280 4.36 -26.76 -13.18
N THR A 281 3.20 -27.41 -13.11
CA THR A 281 2.60 -28.11 -14.27
C THR A 281 2.24 -27.12 -15.36
N LEU A 282 1.55 -26.00 -15.03
CA LEU A 282 1.23 -24.95 -16.00
C LEU A 282 2.48 -24.38 -16.65
N ASN A 283 3.53 -24.13 -15.88
CA ASN A 283 4.80 -23.63 -16.42
C ASN A 283 5.46 -24.67 -17.34
N SER A 284 5.47 -25.94 -16.97
CA SER A 284 6.07 -27.03 -17.77
C SER A 284 5.40 -27.23 -19.13
N VAL A 285 4.10 -26.96 -19.25
CA VAL A 285 3.36 -27.00 -20.52
C VAL A 285 3.46 -25.69 -21.31
N GLY A 286 4.23 -24.72 -20.83
CA GLY A 286 4.49 -23.45 -21.50
C GLY A 286 3.35 -22.43 -21.40
N ALA A 287 2.45 -22.57 -20.43
CA ALA A 287 1.31 -21.66 -20.25
C ALA A 287 1.78 -20.20 -20.02
N PHE A 288 2.80 -19.99 -19.21
CA PHE A 288 3.34 -18.64 -18.94
C PHE A 288 4.11 -18.05 -20.15
N LYS A 289 4.79 -18.90 -20.95
CA LYS A 289 5.39 -18.44 -22.22
C LYS A 289 4.36 -18.05 -23.26
N LEU A 290 3.19 -18.72 -23.26
CA LEU A 290 2.09 -18.32 -24.11
C LEU A 290 1.48 -17.00 -23.61
N LEU A 291 1.31 -16.88 -22.31
CA LEU A 291 0.85 -15.63 -21.67
C LEU A 291 1.79 -14.48 -22.03
N GLN A 292 3.11 -14.65 -21.90
CA GLN A 292 4.11 -13.63 -22.29
C GLN A 292 3.87 -13.10 -23.71
N ARG A 293 3.69 -13.98 -24.69
CA ARG A 293 3.45 -13.54 -26.07
C ARG A 293 2.16 -12.75 -26.26
N VAL A 294 1.15 -13.03 -25.44
CA VAL A 294 -0.10 -12.27 -25.47
C VAL A 294 0.10 -10.90 -24.84
N THR A 295 0.83 -10.85 -23.72
CA THR A 295 1.12 -9.59 -23.03
C THR A 295 2.09 -8.72 -23.83
N ASP A 296 3.11 -9.30 -24.47
CA ASP A 296 3.99 -8.59 -25.43
C ASP A 296 3.14 -7.94 -26.54
N TYR A 297 2.21 -8.73 -27.13
CA TYR A 297 1.32 -8.19 -28.17
C TYR A 297 0.44 -7.06 -27.65
N ILE A 298 -0.08 -7.15 -26.42
CA ILE A 298 -0.90 -6.09 -25.79
C ILE A 298 -0.05 -4.83 -25.58
N VAL A 299 1.12 -4.97 -24.99
CA VAL A 299 2.03 -3.85 -24.73
C VAL A 299 2.44 -3.18 -26.04
N ASP A 300 2.84 -3.97 -27.04
CA ASP A 300 3.31 -3.45 -28.34
C ASP A 300 2.21 -2.72 -29.14
N ASN A 301 0.93 -3.09 -28.98
CA ASN A 301 -0.14 -2.58 -29.84
C ASN A 301 -1.14 -1.66 -29.11
N TYR A 302 -1.25 -1.72 -27.79
CA TYR A 302 -2.30 -1.01 -27.05
C TYR A 302 -1.80 -0.18 -25.88
N LYS A 303 -0.49 -0.18 -25.59
CA LYS A 303 0.08 0.57 -24.49
C LYS A 303 -0.27 2.05 -24.55
N ASP A 304 -0.04 2.69 -25.68
CA ASP A 304 -0.32 4.12 -25.86
C ASP A 304 -1.80 4.42 -25.65
N GLU A 305 -2.69 3.57 -26.18
CA GLU A 305 -4.13 3.73 -26.02
C GLU A 305 -4.59 3.54 -24.56
N VAL A 306 -3.99 2.61 -23.82
CA VAL A 306 -4.24 2.44 -22.38
C VAL A 306 -3.80 3.68 -21.61
N TYR A 307 -2.66 4.26 -21.95
CA TYR A 307 -2.21 5.51 -21.35
C TYR A 307 -3.15 6.67 -21.65
N GLU A 308 -3.50 6.88 -22.91
CA GLU A 308 -4.34 8.00 -23.34
C GLU A 308 -5.78 7.93 -22.79
N ARG A 309 -6.34 6.72 -22.67
CA ARG A 309 -7.76 6.53 -22.35
C ARG A 309 -8.04 6.14 -20.90
N VAL A 310 -7.03 5.63 -20.18
CA VAL A 310 -7.19 5.12 -18.83
C VAL A 310 -6.23 5.82 -17.87
N LEU A 311 -4.92 5.64 -18.05
CA LEU A 311 -3.96 6.02 -17.02
C LEU A 311 -3.78 7.53 -16.89
N ILE A 312 -3.70 8.27 -18.01
CA ILE A 312 -3.52 9.72 -17.96
C ILE A 312 -4.79 10.42 -17.41
N PRO A 313 -6.01 10.17 -17.89
CA PRO A 313 -7.20 10.83 -17.37
C PRO A 313 -7.47 10.56 -15.89
N ASP A 314 -7.16 9.34 -15.41
CA ASP A 314 -7.53 8.90 -14.08
C ASP A 314 -6.42 9.15 -13.04
N PHE A 315 -5.15 9.11 -13.43
CA PHE A 315 -4.03 9.09 -12.49
C PHE A 315 -2.98 10.19 -12.71
N ALA A 316 -2.72 10.62 -13.96
CA ALA A 316 -1.62 11.54 -14.22
C ALA A 316 -1.79 12.93 -13.57
N TYR A 317 -3.03 13.35 -13.32
CA TYR A 317 -3.33 14.61 -12.64
C TYR A 317 -3.61 14.45 -11.14
N MET A 318 -3.29 13.29 -10.53
CA MET A 318 -3.35 13.10 -9.09
C MET A 318 -2.10 13.66 -8.42
N PRO A 319 -2.18 14.73 -7.60
CA PRO A 319 -0.98 15.34 -7.01
C PRO A 319 -0.15 14.37 -6.17
N VAL A 320 -0.81 13.48 -5.40
CA VAL A 320 -0.13 12.53 -4.53
C VAL A 320 0.84 11.63 -5.28
N LEU A 321 0.49 11.17 -6.49
CA LEU A 321 1.33 10.25 -7.26
C LEU A 321 2.67 10.87 -7.63
N TRP A 322 2.71 12.17 -7.92
CA TRP A 322 3.95 12.90 -8.21
C TRP A 322 4.88 13.02 -7.00
N GLY A 323 4.34 12.94 -5.80
CA GLY A 323 5.13 12.85 -4.57
C GLY A 323 5.65 11.44 -4.29
N LEU A 324 5.05 10.41 -4.91
CA LEU A 324 5.49 9.02 -4.79
C LEU A 324 6.54 8.65 -5.84
N VAL A 325 6.63 9.37 -6.96
CA VAL A 325 7.67 9.18 -7.98
C VAL A 325 9.05 9.36 -7.34
N GLN A 326 9.97 8.44 -7.64
CA GLN A 326 11.34 8.52 -7.16
C GLN A 326 12.04 9.75 -7.76
N PRO A 327 12.89 10.46 -6.99
CA PRO A 327 13.49 11.72 -7.45
C PRO A 327 14.26 11.61 -8.78
N GLN A 328 14.91 10.48 -9.02
CA GLN A 328 15.66 10.23 -10.24
C GLN A 328 14.77 10.05 -11.47
N ASP A 329 13.52 9.63 -11.29
CA ASP A 329 12.56 9.37 -12.37
C ASP A 329 11.62 10.56 -12.65
N TYR A 330 11.68 11.61 -11.82
CA TYR A 330 10.71 12.71 -11.87
C TYR A 330 10.69 13.43 -13.23
N ASN A 331 11.86 13.77 -13.77
CA ASN A 331 11.92 14.45 -15.06
C ASN A 331 11.44 13.55 -16.21
N ASP A 332 11.80 12.27 -16.19
CA ASP A 332 11.34 11.29 -17.16
C ASP A 332 9.81 11.12 -17.11
N ALA A 333 9.23 11.19 -15.91
CA ALA A 333 7.78 11.15 -15.74
C ALA A 333 7.10 12.43 -16.30
N VAL A 334 7.68 13.60 -16.08
CA VAL A 334 7.18 14.85 -16.68
C VAL A 334 7.23 14.78 -18.20
N ASP A 335 8.35 14.34 -18.75
CA ASP A 335 8.54 14.22 -20.21
C ASP A 335 7.59 13.17 -20.81
N PHE A 336 7.38 12.05 -20.14
CA PHE A 336 6.48 11.01 -20.62
C PHE A 336 5.00 11.43 -20.59
N VAL A 337 4.56 12.06 -19.51
CA VAL A 337 3.14 12.42 -19.33
C VAL A 337 2.77 13.68 -20.12
N PHE A 338 3.63 14.71 -20.10
CA PHE A 338 3.30 16.02 -20.63
C PHE A 338 4.10 16.39 -21.90
N GLY A 339 5.30 15.85 -22.07
CA GLY A 339 6.15 16.11 -23.23
C GLY A 339 6.30 17.60 -23.53
N ASP A 340 6.05 17.97 -24.79
CA ASP A 340 6.14 19.38 -25.25
C ASP A 340 5.10 20.30 -24.60
N SER A 341 4.01 19.76 -24.02
CA SER A 341 2.96 20.53 -23.35
C SER A 341 3.24 20.83 -21.86
N ALA A 342 4.36 20.37 -21.29
CA ALA A 342 4.68 20.55 -19.88
C ALA A 342 4.57 22.01 -19.39
N ALA A 343 4.92 22.98 -20.24
CA ALA A 343 4.79 24.40 -19.93
C ALA A 343 3.34 24.88 -19.75
N GLU A 344 2.37 24.22 -20.40
CA GLU A 344 0.93 24.51 -20.29
C GLU A 344 0.36 23.98 -18.95
N HIS A 345 1.03 23.00 -18.35
CA HIS A 345 0.66 22.36 -17.07
C HIS A 345 1.53 22.83 -15.88
N ALA A 346 2.21 23.99 -16.01
CA ALA A 346 3.14 24.50 -14.98
C ALA A 346 2.49 24.63 -13.60
N ASP A 347 1.24 25.07 -13.52
CA ASP A 347 0.51 25.23 -12.26
C ASP A 347 0.29 23.86 -11.57
N PHE A 348 0.02 22.79 -12.33
CA PHE A 348 -0.10 21.44 -11.80
C PHE A 348 1.28 20.89 -11.41
N LEU A 349 2.29 21.06 -12.26
CA LEU A 349 3.64 20.56 -12.00
C LEU A 349 4.27 21.20 -10.74
N ALA A 350 3.82 22.40 -10.37
CA ALA A 350 4.23 23.01 -9.10
C ALA A 350 3.82 22.19 -7.86
N TYR A 351 2.74 21.37 -7.93
CA TYR A 351 2.44 20.39 -6.88
C TYR A 351 3.52 19.32 -6.81
N GLY A 352 3.88 18.73 -7.95
CA GLY A 352 4.91 17.70 -8.05
C GLY A 352 6.25 18.19 -7.52
N GLU A 353 6.73 19.36 -7.97
CA GLU A 353 8.00 19.95 -7.50
C GLU A 353 8.00 20.18 -5.98
N ARG A 354 6.89 20.68 -5.42
CA ARG A 354 6.77 20.90 -3.98
C ARG A 354 6.81 19.58 -3.21
N LEU A 355 6.15 18.55 -3.71
CA LEU A 355 6.14 17.21 -3.11
C LEU A 355 7.51 16.55 -3.21
N GLN A 356 8.20 16.66 -4.34
CA GLN A 356 9.57 16.20 -4.51
C GLN A 356 10.54 16.88 -3.54
N LYS A 357 10.40 18.19 -3.32
CA LYS A 357 11.17 18.92 -2.32
C LYS A 357 10.87 18.43 -0.91
N MET A 358 9.62 18.17 -0.57
CA MET A 358 9.23 17.58 0.71
C MET A 358 9.88 16.21 0.91
N MET A 359 9.80 15.35 -0.09
CA MET A 359 10.38 14.00 -0.06
C MET A 359 11.90 14.04 0.01
N SER A 360 12.57 15.00 -0.60
CA SER A 360 14.02 15.19 -0.48
C SER A 360 14.46 15.55 0.93
N ASN A 361 13.63 16.28 1.69
CA ASN A 361 13.93 16.74 3.04
C ASN A 361 13.48 15.76 4.15
N ARG A 362 12.79 14.65 3.81
CA ARG A 362 12.19 13.74 4.80
C ARG A 362 13.20 13.06 5.70
N THR A 363 14.41 12.78 5.18
CA THR A 363 15.47 12.14 5.97
C THR A 363 15.89 13.05 7.11
N ASP A 364 16.22 14.29 6.82
CA ASP A 364 16.60 15.30 7.82
C ASP A 364 15.46 15.53 8.82
N LEU A 365 14.21 15.54 8.35
CA LEU A 365 13.03 15.67 9.21
C LEU A 365 12.96 14.52 10.23
N ILE A 366 13.05 13.28 9.78
CA ILE A 366 12.96 12.10 10.65
C ILE A 366 14.18 12.01 11.58
N GLU A 367 15.39 12.32 11.12
CA GLU A 367 16.59 12.42 11.95
C GLU A 367 16.43 13.45 13.08
N ASN A 368 15.89 14.62 12.75
CA ASN A 368 15.59 15.65 13.73
C ASN A 368 14.56 15.16 14.76
N MET A 369 13.49 14.49 14.31
CA MET A 369 12.49 13.88 15.21
C MET A 369 13.14 12.93 16.20
N ILE A 370 13.96 11.98 15.71
CA ILE A 370 14.67 11.01 16.54
C ILE A 370 15.62 11.71 17.53
N ARG A 371 16.40 12.68 17.06
CA ARG A 371 17.33 13.44 17.90
C ARG A 371 16.60 14.21 19.02
N ASP A 372 15.44 14.74 18.73
CA ASP A 372 14.63 15.53 19.66
C ASP A 372 13.71 14.65 20.53
N GLY A 373 13.87 13.32 20.46
CA GLY A 373 13.25 12.34 21.36
C GLY A 373 11.91 11.79 20.91
N VAL A 374 11.47 12.07 19.66
CA VAL A 374 10.30 11.39 19.09
C VAL A 374 10.66 9.93 18.82
N LYS A 375 9.84 9.01 19.31
CA LYS A 375 9.99 7.57 19.09
C LYS A 375 9.60 7.23 17.65
N VAL A 376 10.51 6.69 16.83
CA VAL A 376 10.25 6.35 15.44
C VAL A 376 10.40 4.84 15.24
N ALA A 377 9.44 4.22 14.55
CA ALA A 377 9.53 2.84 14.06
C ALA A 377 9.13 2.77 12.59
N ILE A 378 9.88 2.00 11.82
CA ILE A 378 9.61 1.69 10.41
C ILE A 378 9.39 0.18 10.33
N ILE A 379 8.27 -0.26 9.76
CA ILE A 379 7.91 -1.66 9.62
C ILE A 379 7.81 -1.95 8.13
N SER A 380 8.76 -2.71 7.62
CA SER A 380 8.85 -3.11 6.22
C SER A 380 8.67 -4.62 6.09
N HIS A 381 8.13 -5.03 4.96
CA HIS A 381 7.84 -6.43 4.65
C HIS A 381 8.65 -6.89 3.44
N TYR A 382 8.82 -8.21 3.31
CA TYR A 382 9.43 -8.80 2.13
C TYR A 382 8.95 -10.24 1.93
N ASP A 383 9.41 -10.87 0.86
CA ASP A 383 9.12 -12.25 0.46
C ASP A 383 7.67 -12.45 -0.02
N LYS A 384 7.07 -11.37 -0.54
CA LYS A 384 5.86 -11.45 -1.37
C LYS A 384 6.20 -10.99 -2.79
N PRO A 385 5.68 -11.69 -3.81
CA PRO A 385 5.87 -11.28 -5.20
C PRO A 385 5.06 -10.02 -5.47
N MET A 386 5.65 -9.10 -6.24
CA MET A 386 4.99 -7.86 -6.66
C MET A 386 4.01 -8.11 -7.80
N ALA A 387 3.02 -7.22 -7.97
CA ALA A 387 2.11 -7.27 -9.09
C ALA A 387 2.89 -7.23 -10.42
N PRO A 388 2.66 -8.16 -11.38
CA PRO A 388 3.53 -8.36 -12.53
C PRO A 388 3.25 -7.40 -13.69
N LEU A 389 3.15 -6.10 -13.40
CA LEU A 389 2.72 -5.07 -14.35
C LEU A 389 3.78 -4.00 -14.61
N TYR A 390 4.87 -4.01 -13.87
CA TYR A 390 5.91 -2.99 -13.91
C TYR A 390 7.29 -3.62 -14.08
N GLU A 391 8.24 -2.81 -14.52
CA GLU A 391 9.64 -3.22 -14.63
C GLU A 391 10.20 -3.70 -13.29
N SER A 392 9.82 -3.02 -12.19
CA SER A 392 10.26 -3.33 -10.83
C SER A 392 9.62 -4.57 -10.19
N ALA A 393 8.70 -5.26 -10.87
CA ALA A 393 8.03 -6.46 -10.34
C ALA A 393 8.97 -7.64 -10.04
N ASP A 394 10.22 -7.61 -10.49
CA ASP A 394 11.25 -8.59 -10.14
C ASP A 394 11.70 -8.48 -8.68
N PHE A 395 11.49 -7.34 -8.03
CA PHE A 395 11.90 -7.13 -6.65
C PHE A 395 10.96 -7.82 -5.67
N THR A 396 11.45 -8.03 -4.46
CA THR A 396 10.61 -8.51 -3.36
C THR A 396 9.93 -7.36 -2.66
N GLY A 397 8.73 -7.60 -2.16
CA GLY A 397 7.94 -6.61 -1.45
C GLY A 397 6.90 -7.25 -0.53
N ASP A 398 5.81 -6.54 -0.34
CA ASP A 398 4.63 -7.00 0.40
C ASP A 398 3.43 -7.34 -0.53
N GLY A 399 3.67 -7.33 -1.84
CA GLY A 399 2.68 -7.55 -2.89
C GLY A 399 2.15 -6.25 -3.53
N VAL A 400 2.40 -5.10 -2.89
CA VAL A 400 1.99 -3.75 -3.35
C VAL A 400 3.16 -2.78 -3.42
N LEU A 401 3.99 -2.74 -2.36
CA LEU A 401 5.18 -1.90 -2.26
C LEU A 401 6.44 -2.75 -2.18
N GLU A 402 7.51 -2.27 -2.80
CA GLU A 402 8.82 -2.89 -2.73
C GLU A 402 9.44 -2.71 -1.34
N THR A 403 10.15 -3.74 -0.88
CA THR A 403 10.88 -3.70 0.39
C THR A 403 11.89 -2.56 0.42
N TYR A 404 12.49 -2.24 -0.73
CA TYR A 404 13.50 -1.19 -0.85
C TYR A 404 13.00 0.16 -0.33
N GLU A 405 11.86 0.65 -0.83
CA GLU A 405 11.28 1.93 -0.40
C GLU A 405 10.70 1.84 1.01
N MET A 406 9.98 0.77 1.32
CA MET A 406 9.38 0.58 2.65
C MET A 406 10.41 0.55 3.78
N SER A 407 11.62 0.06 3.52
CA SER A 407 12.69 -0.03 4.50
C SER A 407 13.57 1.22 4.61
N GLY A 408 13.35 2.21 3.74
CA GLY A 408 14.23 3.35 3.61
C GLY A 408 15.53 3.00 2.90
N TYR A 409 15.44 2.30 1.78
CA TYR A 409 16.51 1.96 0.84
C TYR A 409 17.50 0.89 1.34
N ALA A 410 17.02 -0.12 2.06
CA ALA A 410 17.81 -1.33 2.34
C ALA A 410 18.26 -2.02 1.05
N THR A 411 19.41 -2.66 1.07
CA THR A 411 19.81 -3.58 -0.02
C THR A 411 18.96 -4.84 0.05
N VAL A 412 18.29 -5.18 -1.06
CA VAL A 412 17.31 -6.26 -1.12
C VAL A 412 17.62 -7.17 -2.29
N ALA A 413 17.53 -8.49 -2.07
CA ALA A 413 17.62 -9.49 -3.15
C ALA A 413 16.33 -9.46 -4.00
N LYS A 414 16.40 -9.98 -5.22
CA LYS A 414 15.21 -10.23 -6.02
C LYS A 414 14.32 -11.28 -5.38
N TYR A 415 13.03 -11.27 -5.71
CA TYR A 415 12.08 -12.26 -5.19
C TYR A 415 12.56 -13.70 -5.48
N GLY A 416 12.59 -14.52 -4.45
CA GLY A 416 13.06 -15.91 -4.54
C GLY A 416 14.57 -16.10 -4.60
N GLU A 417 15.34 -15.02 -4.51
CA GLU A 417 16.82 -15.04 -4.48
C GLU A 417 17.37 -14.60 -3.12
N THR A 418 18.67 -14.68 -2.95
CA THR A 418 19.41 -14.14 -1.81
C THR A 418 20.48 -13.18 -2.33
N LEU A 419 21.06 -12.37 -1.45
CA LEU A 419 22.20 -11.50 -1.77
C LEU A 419 23.49 -12.29 -2.09
N GLY A 420 23.44 -13.62 -1.99
CA GLY A 420 24.55 -14.50 -2.29
C GLY A 420 25.52 -14.70 -1.13
N ASP A 421 26.30 -15.79 -1.19
CA ASP A 421 27.23 -16.15 -0.10
C ASP A 421 28.41 -15.18 -0.02
N ASP A 422 28.81 -14.60 -1.14
CA ASP A 422 29.93 -13.64 -1.22
C ASP A 422 29.53 -12.21 -0.81
N TYR A 423 28.25 -11.93 -0.60
CA TYR A 423 27.79 -10.62 -0.14
C TYR A 423 28.25 -10.35 1.29
N VAL A 424 28.90 -9.22 1.52
CA VAL A 424 29.39 -8.79 2.84
C VAL A 424 28.64 -7.54 3.27
N PRO A 425 27.76 -7.63 4.28
CA PRO A 425 27.05 -6.46 4.81
C PRO A 425 28.02 -5.51 5.52
N ALA A 426 27.72 -4.21 5.53
CA ALA A 426 28.54 -3.25 6.28
C ALA A 426 28.48 -3.52 7.79
N LYS A 427 27.35 -4.06 8.29
CA LYS A 427 27.16 -4.51 9.66
C LYS A 427 26.38 -5.82 9.67
N ALA A 428 27.00 -6.87 10.20
CA ALA A 428 26.46 -8.23 10.18
C ALA A 428 25.10 -8.37 10.89
N GLU A 429 24.91 -7.58 11.97
CA GLU A 429 23.66 -7.57 12.74
C GLU A 429 22.45 -7.06 11.96
N TYR A 430 22.65 -6.33 10.85
CA TYR A 430 21.59 -5.79 10.02
C TYR A 430 21.26 -6.66 8.78
N LEU A 431 21.94 -7.79 8.60
CA LEU A 431 21.63 -8.75 7.56
C LEU A 431 20.55 -9.72 8.04
N SER A 432 19.47 -9.87 7.25
CA SER A 432 18.41 -10.85 7.56
C SER A 432 18.98 -12.27 7.63
N PRO A 433 18.42 -13.15 8.51
CA PRO A 433 18.93 -14.50 8.69
C PRO A 433 18.95 -15.37 7.42
N ASP A 434 18.10 -15.06 6.45
CA ASP A 434 18.04 -15.72 5.12
C ASP A 434 18.85 -15.00 4.05
N ARG A 435 19.54 -13.91 4.41
CA ARG A 435 20.39 -13.12 3.50
C ARG A 435 19.62 -12.47 2.33
N CYS A 436 18.35 -12.13 2.54
CA CYS A 436 17.54 -11.46 1.52
C CYS A 436 17.53 -9.94 1.67
N VAL A 437 17.70 -9.42 2.89
CA VAL A 437 17.65 -7.98 3.18
C VAL A 437 18.84 -7.58 4.05
N ASP A 438 19.56 -6.53 3.65
CA ASP A 438 20.61 -5.88 4.46
C ASP A 438 20.17 -4.44 4.80
N LEU A 439 19.81 -4.23 6.05
CA LEU A 439 19.44 -2.94 6.59
C LEU A 439 20.64 -1.99 6.79
N SER A 440 21.91 -2.44 6.65
CA SER A 440 23.07 -1.55 6.82
C SER A 440 23.05 -0.36 5.88
N THR A 441 22.36 -0.47 4.75
CA THR A 441 22.24 0.57 3.71
C THR A 441 20.98 1.44 3.87
N ALA A 442 20.05 1.03 4.74
CA ALA A 442 18.81 1.78 4.99
C ALA A 442 19.09 3.13 5.66
N LEU A 443 18.18 4.09 5.49
CA LEU A 443 18.27 5.42 6.13
C LEU A 443 18.25 5.32 7.67
N PHE A 444 17.44 4.41 8.22
CA PHE A 444 17.18 4.29 9.66
C PHE A 444 17.31 2.84 10.14
N PRO A 445 18.47 2.18 9.97
CA PRO A 445 18.61 0.73 10.21
C PRO A 445 18.25 0.32 11.64
N LYS A 446 18.58 1.16 12.61
CA LYS A 446 18.28 0.91 14.04
C LYS A 446 16.78 0.92 14.35
N TYR A 447 15.98 1.62 13.56
CA TYR A 447 14.55 1.86 13.81
C TYR A 447 13.65 1.06 12.86
N THR A 448 14.24 0.21 12.01
CA THR A 448 13.52 -0.55 10.99
C THR A 448 13.34 -2.01 11.39
N TYR A 449 12.09 -2.45 11.47
CA TYR A 449 11.70 -3.85 11.59
C TYR A 449 11.47 -4.43 10.20
N ILE A 450 11.85 -5.69 10.02
CA ILE A 450 11.65 -6.45 8.79
C ILE A 450 10.82 -7.70 9.08
N ILE A 451 9.69 -7.86 8.41
CA ILE A 451 8.79 -8.99 8.58
C ILE A 451 8.73 -9.79 7.27
N LYS A 452 9.27 -11.01 7.29
CA LYS A 452 9.21 -11.93 6.15
C LYS A 452 7.80 -12.50 5.99
N GLY A 453 7.29 -12.52 4.75
CA GLY A 453 6.03 -13.17 4.39
C GLY A 453 4.76 -12.38 4.76
N ALA A 454 4.89 -11.19 5.37
CA ALA A 454 3.77 -10.33 5.65
C ALA A 454 3.26 -9.65 4.36
N PRO A 455 1.96 -9.72 4.04
CA PRO A 455 1.37 -8.98 2.93
C PRO A 455 1.12 -7.52 3.32
N HIS A 456 0.85 -6.68 2.30
CA HIS A 456 0.57 -5.25 2.47
C HIS A 456 -0.51 -4.95 3.51
N VAL A 457 -1.55 -5.76 3.54
CA VAL A 457 -2.71 -5.60 4.45
C VAL A 457 -2.50 -6.15 5.86
N SER A 458 -1.28 -6.48 6.27
CA SER A 458 -1.01 -7.09 7.58
C SER A 458 -1.37 -6.19 8.78
N ALA A 459 -1.56 -4.89 8.57
CA ALA A 459 -2.14 -3.97 9.56
C ALA A 459 -3.59 -4.35 9.96
N SER A 460 -4.26 -5.19 9.14
CA SER A 460 -5.59 -5.74 9.45
C SER A 460 -5.55 -6.97 10.35
N TYR A 461 -4.36 -7.55 10.60
CA TYR A 461 -4.24 -8.79 11.36
C TYR A 461 -4.46 -8.58 12.85
N GLY A 462 -5.02 -9.61 13.50
CA GLY A 462 -5.24 -9.66 14.94
C GLY A 462 -4.13 -10.39 15.70
N THR A 463 -4.44 -10.84 16.91
CA THR A 463 -3.60 -11.68 17.79
C THR A 463 -2.19 -11.12 18.03
N ASP A 464 -1.14 -11.75 17.52
CA ASP A 464 0.26 -11.35 17.76
C ASP A 464 0.59 -9.97 17.18
N TYR A 465 0.01 -9.64 16.03
CA TYR A 465 0.12 -8.30 15.45
C TYR A 465 -0.53 -7.24 16.35
N SER A 466 -1.68 -7.54 16.96
CA SER A 466 -2.31 -6.63 17.92
C SER A 466 -1.41 -6.35 19.12
N ASN A 467 -0.74 -7.36 19.66
CA ASN A 467 0.22 -7.19 20.75
C ASN A 467 1.44 -6.35 20.33
N PHE A 468 1.92 -6.53 19.10
CA PHE A 468 3.01 -5.73 18.56
C PHE A 468 2.59 -4.27 18.37
N PHE A 469 1.42 -4.01 17.81
CA PHE A 469 0.89 -2.64 17.67
C PHE A 469 0.69 -1.97 19.03
N LEU A 470 0.16 -2.71 20.00
CA LEU A 470 -0.02 -2.19 21.35
C LEU A 470 1.32 -1.87 22.02
N TRP A 471 2.32 -2.75 21.88
CA TRP A 471 3.66 -2.46 22.37
C TRP A 471 4.26 -1.21 21.72
N LEU A 472 4.12 -1.04 20.41
CA LEU A 472 4.55 0.18 19.71
C LEU A 472 3.83 1.42 20.24
N ALA A 473 2.56 1.30 20.64
CA ALA A 473 1.75 2.41 21.15
C ALA A 473 2.11 2.79 22.60
N THR A 474 2.52 1.83 23.44
CA THR A 474 2.61 2.02 24.91
C THR A 474 4.02 1.91 25.50
N CYS A 475 5.04 1.54 24.69
CA CYS A 475 6.41 1.37 25.20
C CYS A 475 7.01 2.68 25.73
N ASP A 476 7.32 2.74 27.04
CA ASP A 476 7.87 3.92 27.70
C ASP A 476 9.41 3.95 27.76
N GLY A 477 10.06 2.82 27.50
CA GLY A 477 11.50 2.70 27.54
C GLY A 477 12.21 3.08 26.24
N ASP A 478 13.39 2.49 26.04
CA ASP A 478 14.11 2.54 24.78
C ASP A 478 13.23 2.07 23.64
N PHE A 479 13.27 2.79 22.51
CA PHE A 479 12.41 2.55 21.37
C PHE A 479 13.22 2.44 20.08
N TYR A 480 13.60 1.22 19.73
CA TYR A 480 14.28 0.87 18.47
C TYR A 480 14.06 -0.60 18.13
N ALA A 481 14.29 -0.99 16.89
CA ALA A 481 14.03 -2.35 16.43
C ALA A 481 14.93 -3.36 17.15
N GLY A 482 14.30 -4.38 17.75
CA GLY A 482 14.98 -5.43 18.50
C GLY A 482 15.28 -5.10 19.97
N VAL A 483 14.87 -3.93 20.48
CA VAL A 483 15.00 -3.63 21.94
C VAL A 483 14.13 -4.55 22.78
N ASN A 484 12.97 -4.93 22.27
CA ASN A 484 12.11 -5.92 22.88
C ASN A 484 12.41 -7.30 22.28
N GLU A 485 12.80 -8.24 23.14
CA GLU A 485 13.10 -9.62 22.71
C GLU A 485 11.89 -10.34 22.11
N ASP A 486 10.66 -9.91 22.41
CA ASP A 486 9.45 -10.47 21.82
C ASP A 486 9.22 -9.96 20.40
N TYR A 487 9.76 -8.80 20.06
CA TYR A 487 9.71 -8.19 18.74
C TYR A 487 11.12 -7.87 18.23
N PRO A 488 11.90 -8.88 17.83
CA PRO A 488 13.24 -8.66 17.28
C PRO A 488 13.15 -7.93 15.93
N GLN A 489 14.26 -7.37 15.50
CA GLN A 489 14.35 -6.62 14.24
C GLN A 489 13.87 -7.42 13.03
N PHE A 490 14.14 -8.73 12.99
CA PHE A 490 13.71 -9.64 11.95
C PHE A 490 12.66 -10.60 12.49
N MET A 491 11.47 -10.60 11.88
CA MET A 491 10.34 -11.44 12.26
C MET A 491 9.78 -12.19 11.06
N LEU A 492 8.91 -13.17 11.33
CA LEU A 492 8.21 -13.97 10.33
C LEU A 492 6.71 -13.78 10.48
N SER A 493 6.02 -13.66 9.36
CA SER A 493 4.57 -13.79 9.28
C SER A 493 4.21 -15.11 8.61
N GLY A 494 3.48 -15.97 9.31
CA GLY A 494 2.98 -17.22 8.75
C GLY A 494 1.76 -17.00 7.84
N VAL A 495 1.43 -18.03 7.05
CA VAL A 495 0.17 -18.07 6.27
C VAL A 495 -1.09 -18.06 7.16
N ASP A 496 -0.93 -18.41 8.43
CA ASP A 496 -1.93 -18.34 9.49
C ASP A 496 -2.05 -16.95 10.13
N GLN A 497 -1.34 -15.94 9.58
CA GLN A 497 -1.31 -14.56 10.04
C GLN A 497 -0.68 -14.36 11.42
N HIS A 498 0.07 -15.34 11.90
CA HIS A 498 0.82 -15.22 13.15
C HIS A 498 2.18 -14.55 12.94
N LEU A 499 2.49 -13.59 13.82
CA LEU A 499 3.80 -12.94 13.91
C LEU A 499 4.70 -13.77 14.85
N SER A 500 5.89 -14.14 14.40
CA SER A 500 6.81 -14.96 15.16
C SER A 500 8.27 -14.51 15.00
N LYS A 501 9.09 -14.89 15.97
CA LYS A 501 10.54 -14.69 15.91
C LYS A 501 11.18 -15.65 14.91
N TRP A 502 12.27 -15.24 14.28
CA TRP A 502 13.14 -16.18 13.62
C TRP A 502 13.65 -17.19 14.66
N ALA A 503 13.37 -18.49 14.43
CA ALA A 503 13.97 -19.52 15.25
C ALA A 503 15.50 -19.41 15.08
N SER A 504 16.22 -19.22 16.17
CA SER A 504 17.68 -19.32 16.15
C SER A 504 18.03 -20.67 15.54
N ARG A 505 18.60 -20.69 14.32
CA ARG A 505 19.20 -21.92 13.79
C ARG A 505 20.20 -22.37 14.85
N LYS A 506 19.89 -23.46 15.56
CA LYS A 506 20.92 -24.18 16.32
C LYS A 506 21.96 -24.60 15.29
N SER A 507 23.09 -23.91 15.33
CA SER A 507 24.31 -24.21 14.57
C SER A 507 24.74 -25.66 14.75
#